data_b0cd6126d4d6a6c1299171c6504a0bd4
#
_entry.id   b0cd6126d4d6a6c1299171c6504a0bd4
#
_cell.length_a   1.000
_cell.length_b   1.000
_cell.length_c   1.000
_cell.angle_alpha   90.00
_cell.angle_beta   90.00
_cell.angle_gamma   90.00
#
_symmetry.space_group_name_H-M   'P 1'
#
loop_
_entity.id
_entity.type
_entity.pdbx_description
1 polymer ?
#
loop_
_entity_poly.entity_id
_entity_poly.type
_entity_poly.pdbx_seq_one_letter_code
_entity_poly.pdbx_strand_id
1 'polypeptide(L)'
;MMFNTISLPAHRDSFLSSLSGGMGGGEFPAIVMSPLVGIIGLCLISLLILGGLWLKSRFLDSGLQRARYTETLAEPSSTYDYVTGLPTRRLFGTLLEQAVGRAAKTGRSLAVLVVELEHFRMVAETQGRANGNVLVRVQAARVKGVVRSTETVARLAQDQFALILDSFTSHEEVVAIVEKLQATIGLPLTLEGQELFLTCHIGVALYPQDAMEHEGLIEQAKQAGKRAKSQGEAVQFTSPIVPSAASESVARESVQTEQEARHS
;
A
#
# COMPACT_ATOMS: atom_id res chain seq x y z
N MET A 1 57.62 -32.50 35.38
CA MET A 1 58.53 -32.02 36.47
C MET A 1 57.89 -30.85 37.15
N MET A 2 57.77 -30.97 38.44
CA MET A 2 57.53 -30.00 39.55
C MET A 2 56.12 -29.41 39.71
N PHE A 3 55.46 -30.01 40.70
CA PHE A 3 54.49 -29.52 41.60
C PHE A 3 54.95 -28.24 42.32
N ASN A 4 54.03 -27.30 42.53
CA ASN A 4 54.12 -26.36 43.63
C ASN A 4 52.75 -26.13 44.26
N THR A 5 52.63 -26.77 45.44
CA THR A 5 51.55 -26.71 46.38
C THR A 5 51.76 -25.44 47.21
N ILE A 6 50.82 -24.51 47.23
CA ILE A 6 50.80 -23.40 48.18
C ILE A 6 49.68 -23.63 49.17
N SER A 7 50.10 -23.80 50.42
CA SER A 7 49.40 -23.99 51.65
C SER A 7 48.54 -22.73 52.03
N LEU A 8 47.29 -22.93 52.41
CA LEU A 8 46.49 -21.93 53.11
C LEU A 8 46.81 -21.87 54.61
N PRO A 9 46.86 -20.71 55.19
CA PRO A 9 46.77 -20.61 56.67
C PRO A 9 45.32 -20.49 57.14
N ALA A 10 45.04 -21.31 58.14
CA ALA A 10 43.81 -21.30 58.94
C ALA A 10 43.73 -20.03 59.81
N HIS A 11 42.76 -19.18 59.53
CA HIS A 11 42.37 -18.13 60.51
C HIS A 11 40.84 -17.86 60.32
N ARG A 12 40.05 -18.79 60.85
CA ARG A 12 38.57 -18.71 60.71
C ARG A 12 37.78 -18.62 62.00
N ASP A 13 38.41 -18.45 63.14
CA ASP A 13 37.70 -18.61 64.44
C ASP A 13 37.59 -17.37 65.30
N SER A 14 37.84 -16.16 64.77
CA SER A 14 37.79 -14.95 65.63
C SER A 14 36.79 -13.89 65.19
N PHE A 15 35.96 -14.19 64.17
CA PHE A 15 34.99 -13.19 63.70
C PHE A 15 33.49 -13.49 64.05
N LEU A 16 33.23 -14.67 64.64
CA LEU A 16 31.84 -15.05 65.01
C LEU A 16 31.43 -14.79 66.47
N SER A 17 32.36 -14.31 67.29
CA SER A 17 32.04 -14.03 68.73
C SER A 17 31.68 -12.58 69.05
N SER A 18 31.62 -11.69 68.04
CA SER A 18 31.33 -10.26 68.28
C SER A 18 29.94 -9.79 67.86
N LEU A 19 29.06 -10.69 67.45
CA LEU A 19 27.68 -10.32 67.04
C LEU A 19 26.57 -10.94 67.90
N SER A 20 26.87 -11.43 69.12
CA SER A 20 25.86 -11.85 70.07
C SER A 20 25.67 -10.80 71.21
N GLY A 21 25.25 -9.63 70.85
CA GLY A 21 25.00 -8.57 71.77
C GLY A 21 23.78 -7.77 71.39
N GLY A 22 22.62 -8.16 71.93
CA GLY A 22 21.45 -7.33 72.24
C GLY A 22 20.81 -6.52 71.19
N MET A 23 19.59 -6.80 70.90
CA MET A 23 18.51 -5.85 71.16
C MET A 23 17.22 -6.18 70.41
N GLY A 24 16.17 -6.28 71.17
CA GLY A 24 14.90 -5.70 70.83
C GLY A 24 14.02 -6.52 69.88
N GLY A 25 13.05 -7.25 70.51
CA GLY A 25 11.87 -7.75 69.77
C GLY A 25 11.14 -6.62 69.10
N GLY A 26 11.41 -6.45 67.81
CA GLY A 26 10.54 -5.76 66.92
C GLY A 26 9.71 -6.82 66.23
N GLU A 27 8.47 -6.98 66.63
CA GLU A 27 7.46 -7.70 65.88
C GLU A 27 7.35 -7.05 64.51
N PHE A 28 7.91 -7.71 63.48
CA PHE A 28 7.53 -7.36 62.12
C PHE A 28 6.05 -7.65 62.00
N PRO A 29 5.17 -6.63 61.71
CA PRO A 29 3.79 -6.91 61.45
C PRO A 29 3.76 -7.92 60.30
N ALA A 30 3.23 -9.12 60.61
CA ALA A 30 2.80 -10.04 59.56
C ALA A 30 1.84 -9.24 58.67
N ILE A 31 2.34 -8.73 57.57
CA ILE A 31 1.52 -8.20 56.51
C ILE A 31 0.71 -9.38 56.04
N VAL A 32 -0.49 -9.51 56.61
CA VAL A 32 -1.55 -10.37 56.08
C VAL A 32 -1.76 -9.85 54.69
N MET A 33 -1.05 -10.45 53.72
CA MET A 33 -1.29 -10.21 52.32
C MET A 33 -2.74 -10.61 52.04
N SER A 34 -3.65 -9.62 52.12
CA SER A 34 -5.02 -9.86 51.77
C SER A 34 -5.04 -10.46 50.38
N PRO A 35 -5.85 -11.47 50.08
CA PRO A 35 -5.90 -12.11 48.75
C PRO A 35 -6.13 -11.10 47.62
N LEU A 36 -6.66 -9.93 47.97
CA LEU A 36 -6.82 -8.78 47.08
C LEU A 36 -5.51 -8.23 46.51
N VAL A 37 -4.44 -8.15 47.32
CA VAL A 37 -3.12 -7.65 46.84
C VAL A 37 -2.49 -8.63 45.87
N GLY A 38 -2.66 -9.95 46.10
CA GLY A 38 -2.21 -10.99 45.20
C GLY A 38 -2.95 -10.95 43.86
N ILE A 39 -4.27 -10.74 43.87
CA ILE A 39 -5.09 -10.64 42.68
C ILE A 39 -4.71 -9.40 41.85
N ILE A 40 -4.52 -8.25 42.50
CA ILE A 40 -4.09 -7.01 41.85
C ILE A 40 -2.71 -7.19 41.17
N GLY A 41 -1.76 -7.84 41.87
CA GLY A 41 -0.44 -8.14 41.34
C GLY A 41 -0.49 -9.03 40.10
N LEU A 42 -1.32 -10.08 40.11
CA LEU A 42 -1.54 -10.97 38.97
C LEU A 42 -2.20 -10.25 37.79
N CYS A 43 -3.17 -9.36 38.04
CA CYS A 43 -3.80 -8.56 36.99
C CYS A 43 -2.82 -7.59 36.34
N LEU A 44 -1.95 -6.94 37.09
CA LEU A 44 -0.92 -6.04 36.57
C LEU A 44 0.11 -6.78 35.72
N ILE A 45 0.55 -7.96 36.16
CA ILE A 45 1.48 -8.80 35.38
C ILE A 45 0.82 -9.27 34.11
N SER A 46 -0.45 -9.70 34.15
CA SER A 46 -1.22 -10.10 32.95
C SER A 46 -1.36 -8.95 31.95
N LEU A 47 -1.66 -7.73 32.42
CA LEU A 47 -1.73 -6.53 31.57
C LEU A 47 -0.39 -6.17 30.93
N LEU A 48 0.72 -6.32 31.66
CA LEU A 48 2.06 -6.09 31.12
C LEU A 48 2.43 -7.13 30.06
N ILE A 49 2.07 -8.40 30.26
CA ILE A 49 2.32 -9.48 29.29
C ILE A 49 1.47 -9.26 28.03
N LEU A 50 0.18 -8.96 28.18
CA LEU A 50 -0.73 -8.67 27.06
C LEU A 50 -0.31 -7.41 26.29
N GLY A 51 0.08 -6.35 26.99
CA GLY A 51 0.62 -5.14 26.39
C GLY A 51 1.93 -5.38 25.66
N GLY A 52 2.83 -6.17 26.22
CA GLY A 52 4.09 -6.58 25.58
C GLY A 52 3.87 -7.44 24.34
N LEU A 53 2.93 -8.39 24.36
CA LEU A 53 2.55 -9.21 23.22
C LEU A 53 1.89 -8.36 22.12
N TRP A 54 1.04 -7.39 22.48
CA TRP A 54 0.40 -6.48 21.55
C TRP A 54 1.41 -5.52 20.89
N LEU A 55 2.37 -5.00 21.66
CA LEU A 55 3.46 -4.19 21.14
C LEU A 55 4.36 -5.01 20.21
N LYS A 56 4.67 -6.26 20.60
CA LYS A 56 5.50 -7.17 19.80
C LYS A 56 4.82 -7.54 18.47
N SER A 57 3.49 -7.75 18.45
CA SER A 57 2.76 -8.01 17.21
C SER A 57 2.80 -6.80 16.27
N ARG A 58 2.66 -5.59 16.80
CA ARG A 58 2.79 -4.35 16.01
C ARG A 58 4.19 -4.13 15.44
N PHE A 59 5.24 -4.48 16.21
CA PHE A 59 6.63 -4.38 15.74
C PHE A 59 6.98 -5.47 14.73
N LEU A 60 6.45 -6.70 14.87
CA LEU A 60 6.64 -7.78 13.90
C LEU A 60 5.93 -7.47 12.57
N ASP A 61 4.72 -6.93 12.59
CA ASP A 61 4.00 -6.54 11.37
C ASP A 61 4.75 -5.44 10.59
N SER A 62 5.35 -4.46 11.29
CA SER A 62 6.16 -3.43 10.63
C SER A 62 7.48 -3.97 10.10
N GLY A 63 8.09 -4.96 10.76
CA GLY A 63 9.30 -5.65 10.32
C GLY A 63 9.05 -6.54 9.10
N LEU A 64 7.97 -7.31 9.09
CA LEU A 64 7.57 -8.16 7.98
C LEU A 64 7.12 -7.34 6.76
N GLN A 65 6.50 -6.20 6.97
CA GLN A 65 6.18 -5.27 5.88
C GLN A 65 7.44 -4.64 5.27
N ARG A 66 8.45 -4.28 6.10
CA ARG A 66 9.74 -3.80 5.60
C ARG A 66 10.51 -4.90 4.87
N ALA A 67 10.55 -6.13 5.37
CA ALA A 67 11.19 -7.26 4.71
C ALA A 67 10.53 -7.58 3.37
N ARG A 68 9.18 -7.56 3.30
CA ARG A 68 8.44 -7.71 2.04
C ARG A 68 8.68 -6.55 1.07
N TYR A 69 8.89 -5.34 1.58
CA TYR A 69 9.23 -4.17 0.77
C TYR A 69 10.66 -4.26 0.21
N THR A 70 11.59 -4.86 0.96
CA THR A 70 12.99 -5.07 0.52
C THR A 70 13.09 -6.25 -0.45
N GLU A 71 12.25 -7.27 -0.32
CA GLU A 71 12.17 -8.39 -1.26
C GLU A 71 11.54 -7.96 -2.61
N THR A 72 10.69 -6.92 -2.57
CA THR A 72 10.18 -6.25 -3.79
C THR A 72 11.26 -5.36 -4.45
N LEU A 73 12.32 -4.99 -3.74
CA LEU A 73 13.45 -4.22 -4.27
C LEU A 73 14.55 -5.10 -4.89
N ALA A 74 14.54 -6.42 -4.64
CA ALA A 74 15.27 -7.39 -5.45
C ALA A 74 14.44 -7.71 -6.71
N GLU A 75 14.13 -6.68 -7.50
CA GLU A 75 13.51 -6.84 -8.80
C GLU A 75 14.39 -7.75 -9.65
N PRO A 76 13.87 -8.88 -10.17
CA PRO A 76 14.57 -9.56 -11.24
C PRO A 76 14.82 -8.50 -12.32
N SER A 77 16.01 -8.50 -12.91
CA SER A 77 16.47 -7.55 -13.96
C SER A 77 15.58 -7.58 -15.21
N SER A 78 14.44 -8.24 -15.17
CA SER A 78 13.46 -8.35 -16.24
C SER A 78 12.74 -7.03 -16.48
N THR A 79 12.77 -6.61 -17.73
CA THR A 79 12.08 -5.42 -18.22
C THR A 79 10.56 -5.64 -18.34
N TYR A 80 10.15 -6.91 -18.47
CA TYR A 80 8.76 -7.33 -18.62
C TYR A 80 8.35 -8.35 -17.57
N ASP A 81 7.10 -8.22 -17.09
CA ASP A 81 6.50 -9.16 -16.15
C ASP A 81 6.20 -10.50 -16.84
N TYR A 82 6.72 -11.60 -16.30
CA TYR A 82 6.62 -12.93 -16.93
C TYR A 82 5.20 -13.50 -16.95
N VAL A 83 4.29 -13.02 -16.07
CA VAL A 83 2.91 -13.50 -15.99
C VAL A 83 2.03 -12.81 -17.02
N THR A 84 2.15 -11.48 -17.12
CA THR A 84 1.26 -10.64 -17.94
C THR A 84 1.89 -10.21 -19.28
N GLY A 85 3.22 -10.28 -19.41
CA GLY A 85 3.96 -9.75 -20.54
C GLY A 85 4.00 -8.22 -20.59
N LEU A 86 3.48 -7.54 -19.57
CA LEU A 86 3.49 -6.08 -19.50
C LEU A 86 4.85 -5.55 -19.01
N PRO A 87 5.21 -4.31 -19.36
CA PRO A 87 6.32 -3.59 -18.73
C PRO A 87 6.29 -3.67 -17.21
N THR A 88 7.44 -3.88 -16.58
CA THR A 88 7.59 -3.78 -15.13
C THR A 88 7.65 -2.32 -14.68
N ARG A 89 7.60 -2.07 -13.37
CA ARG A 89 7.78 -0.73 -12.78
C ARG A 89 9.00 0.00 -13.32
N ARG A 90 10.12 -0.71 -13.48
CA ARG A 90 11.38 -0.14 -13.97
C ARG A 90 11.23 0.38 -15.42
N LEU A 91 10.71 -0.46 -16.31
CA LEU A 91 10.51 -0.05 -17.71
C LEU A 91 9.46 1.06 -17.81
N PHE A 92 8.40 0.99 -16.99
CA PHE A 92 7.36 2.02 -16.93
C PHE A 92 7.96 3.40 -16.57
N GLY A 93 8.85 3.47 -15.58
CA GLY A 93 9.53 4.72 -15.21
C GLY A 93 10.29 5.33 -16.41
N THR A 94 11.06 4.51 -17.12
CA THR A 94 11.81 4.96 -18.32
C THR A 94 10.86 5.43 -19.44
N LEU A 95 9.77 4.70 -19.69
CA LEU A 95 8.77 5.08 -20.69
C LEU A 95 8.04 6.36 -20.33
N LEU A 96 7.72 6.54 -19.06
CA LEU A 96 7.08 7.76 -18.57
C LEU A 96 8.02 8.96 -18.63
N GLU A 97 9.29 8.81 -18.26
CA GLU A 97 10.30 9.86 -18.43
C GLU A 97 10.39 10.33 -19.88
N GLN A 98 10.43 9.40 -20.83
CA GLN A 98 10.41 9.70 -22.26
C GLN A 98 9.09 10.40 -22.69
N ALA A 99 7.94 9.96 -22.17
CA ALA A 99 6.64 10.58 -22.46
C ALA A 99 6.56 12.01 -21.93
N VAL A 100 7.01 12.26 -20.70
CA VAL A 100 7.13 13.60 -20.11
C VAL A 100 8.05 14.48 -20.96
N GLY A 101 9.21 13.96 -21.38
CA GLY A 101 10.14 14.69 -22.24
C GLY A 101 9.54 15.05 -23.61
N ARG A 102 8.72 14.18 -24.20
CA ARG A 102 7.96 14.50 -25.44
C ARG A 102 6.88 15.54 -25.18
N ALA A 103 6.10 15.38 -24.11
CA ALA A 103 5.03 16.30 -23.72
C ALA A 103 5.58 17.72 -23.47
N ALA A 104 6.70 17.85 -22.76
CA ALA A 104 7.38 19.11 -22.53
C ALA A 104 7.79 19.84 -23.82
N LYS A 105 8.33 19.08 -24.80
CA LYS A 105 8.74 19.64 -26.09
C LYS A 105 7.57 20.08 -26.98
N THR A 106 6.44 19.40 -26.88
CA THR A 106 5.27 19.65 -27.73
C THR A 106 4.19 20.50 -27.07
N GLY A 107 4.35 20.88 -25.81
CA GLY A 107 3.35 21.61 -25.01
C GLY A 107 2.07 20.79 -24.76
N ARG A 108 2.15 19.46 -24.81
CA ARG A 108 1.00 18.57 -24.60
C ARG A 108 0.90 18.11 -23.16
N SER A 109 -0.32 17.82 -22.75
CA SER A 109 -0.58 17.16 -21.46
C SER A 109 -0.46 15.65 -21.61
N LEU A 110 -0.15 14.95 -20.51
CA LEU A 110 -0.27 13.50 -20.39
C LEU A 110 -0.94 13.15 -19.05
N ALA A 111 -1.56 11.98 -18.98
CA ALA A 111 -2.13 11.48 -17.74
C ALA A 111 -1.43 10.17 -17.33
N VAL A 112 -1.17 10.06 -16.03
CA VAL A 112 -0.70 8.83 -15.39
C VAL A 112 -1.83 8.28 -14.53
N LEU A 113 -2.24 7.05 -14.79
CA LEU A 113 -3.23 6.35 -14.00
C LEU A 113 -2.54 5.24 -13.22
N VAL A 114 -2.90 5.09 -11.94
CA VAL A 114 -2.51 3.93 -11.14
C VAL A 114 -3.78 3.22 -10.70
N VAL A 115 -3.90 1.96 -11.10
CA VAL A 115 -5.05 1.09 -10.86
C VAL A 115 -4.64 0.04 -9.84
N GLU A 116 -5.30 -0.01 -8.69
CA GLU A 116 -5.13 -1.03 -7.65
C GLU A 116 -6.35 -1.94 -7.63
N LEU A 117 -6.12 -3.25 -7.84
CA LEU A 117 -7.18 -4.26 -7.76
C LEU A 117 -7.50 -4.54 -6.29
N GLU A 118 -8.76 -4.39 -5.93
CA GLU A 118 -9.22 -4.69 -4.58
C GLU A 118 -9.41 -6.20 -4.40
N HIS A 119 -9.14 -6.69 -3.18
CA HIS A 119 -9.27 -8.11 -2.79
C HIS A 119 -8.43 -9.11 -3.62
N PHE A 120 -7.65 -8.66 -4.60
CA PHE A 120 -6.82 -9.55 -5.43
C PHE A 120 -5.95 -10.49 -4.60
N ARG A 121 -5.28 -9.95 -3.58
CA ARG A 121 -4.38 -10.72 -2.71
C ARG A 121 -5.12 -11.83 -1.97
N MET A 122 -6.29 -11.52 -1.41
CA MET A 122 -7.14 -12.50 -0.73
C MET A 122 -7.55 -13.63 -1.68
N VAL A 123 -7.97 -13.30 -2.90
CA VAL A 123 -8.34 -14.31 -3.92
C VAL A 123 -7.12 -15.15 -4.31
N ALA A 124 -5.96 -14.56 -4.53
CA ALA A 124 -4.74 -15.26 -4.89
C ALA A 124 -4.23 -16.19 -3.77
N GLU A 125 -4.43 -15.82 -2.50
CA GLU A 125 -4.08 -16.64 -1.34
C GLU A 125 -5.07 -17.81 -1.14
N THR A 126 -6.37 -17.59 -1.32
CA THR A 126 -7.41 -18.60 -1.13
C THR A 126 -7.49 -19.59 -2.29
N GLN A 127 -7.38 -19.12 -3.52
CA GLN A 127 -7.49 -19.93 -4.74
C GLN A 127 -6.14 -20.48 -5.23
N GLY A 128 -5.05 -20.09 -4.57
CA GLY A 128 -3.71 -20.53 -4.92
C GLY A 128 -3.04 -19.68 -6.02
N ARG A 129 -1.72 -19.82 -6.10
CA ARG A 129 -0.85 -19.00 -6.97
C ARG A 129 -1.16 -19.15 -8.46
N ALA A 130 -1.52 -20.34 -8.90
CA ALA A 130 -1.84 -20.60 -10.31
C ALA A 130 -3.08 -19.80 -10.73
N ASN A 131 -4.12 -19.83 -9.94
CA ASN A 131 -5.37 -19.10 -10.16
C ASN A 131 -5.19 -17.58 -10.03
N GLY A 132 -4.37 -17.13 -9.09
CA GLY A 132 -3.95 -15.73 -9.02
C GLY A 132 -3.24 -15.24 -10.30
N ASN A 133 -2.40 -16.08 -10.90
CA ASN A 133 -1.75 -15.76 -12.19
C ASN A 133 -2.74 -15.71 -13.36
N VAL A 134 -3.74 -16.59 -13.40
CA VAL A 134 -4.81 -16.53 -14.40
C VAL A 134 -5.59 -15.22 -14.24
N LEU A 135 -6.00 -14.90 -13.02
CA LEU A 135 -6.77 -13.72 -12.68
C LEU A 135 -6.04 -12.42 -13.14
N VAL A 136 -4.78 -12.25 -12.76
CA VAL A 136 -4.02 -11.06 -13.14
C VAL A 136 -3.77 -10.98 -14.64
N ARG A 137 -3.60 -12.10 -15.33
CA ARG A 137 -3.45 -12.15 -16.79
C ARG A 137 -4.72 -11.69 -17.49
N VAL A 138 -5.89 -12.10 -17.02
CA VAL A 138 -7.17 -11.64 -17.55
C VAL A 138 -7.35 -10.15 -17.30
N GLN A 139 -7.06 -9.67 -16.09
CA GLN A 139 -7.17 -8.24 -15.80
C GLN A 139 -6.18 -7.40 -16.62
N ALA A 140 -4.96 -7.87 -16.81
CA ALA A 140 -3.99 -7.22 -17.71
C ALA A 140 -4.51 -7.08 -19.14
N ALA A 141 -5.12 -8.15 -19.69
CA ALA A 141 -5.74 -8.11 -21.02
C ALA A 141 -6.92 -7.15 -21.08
N ARG A 142 -7.77 -7.11 -20.04
CA ARG A 142 -8.88 -6.15 -19.92
C ARG A 142 -8.40 -4.72 -19.92
N VAL A 143 -7.43 -4.39 -19.05
CA VAL A 143 -6.85 -3.04 -18.95
C VAL A 143 -6.24 -2.63 -20.31
N LYS A 144 -5.46 -3.53 -20.94
CA LYS A 144 -4.85 -3.26 -22.25
C LYS A 144 -5.89 -3.07 -23.35
N GLY A 145 -7.02 -3.75 -23.29
CA GLY A 145 -8.11 -3.63 -24.27
C GLY A 145 -8.91 -2.34 -24.18
N VAL A 146 -8.80 -1.58 -23.08
CA VAL A 146 -9.49 -0.30 -22.91
C VAL A 146 -8.76 0.85 -23.59
N VAL A 147 -7.43 0.80 -23.60
CA VAL A 147 -6.58 1.87 -24.11
C VAL A 147 -6.11 1.61 -25.56
N ARG A 148 -5.63 2.64 -26.20
CA ARG A 148 -5.09 2.54 -27.57
C ARG A 148 -3.76 1.76 -27.59
N SER A 149 -3.40 1.19 -28.73
CA SER A 149 -2.15 0.44 -28.90
C SER A 149 -0.89 1.30 -28.71
N THR A 150 -1.01 2.62 -28.87
CA THR A 150 0.06 3.61 -28.66
C THR A 150 0.30 3.93 -27.19
N GLU A 151 -0.69 3.64 -26.33
CA GLU A 151 -0.61 3.95 -24.92
C GLU A 151 0.09 2.83 -24.15
N THR A 152 0.78 3.22 -23.09
CA THR A 152 1.57 2.29 -22.29
C THR A 152 0.74 1.76 -21.13
N VAL A 153 0.71 0.43 -20.99
CA VAL A 153 0.18 -0.26 -19.81
C VAL A 153 1.31 -1.05 -19.18
N ALA A 154 1.47 -0.96 -17.87
CA ALA A 154 2.51 -1.65 -17.10
C ALA A 154 1.94 -2.31 -15.84
N ARG A 155 2.66 -3.29 -15.31
CA ARG A 155 2.39 -3.91 -14.01
C ARG A 155 3.38 -3.40 -12.99
N LEU A 156 2.91 -2.64 -11.99
CA LEU A 156 3.77 -2.06 -10.96
C LEU A 156 3.98 -2.98 -9.75
N ALA A 157 2.98 -3.83 -9.44
CA ALA A 157 3.01 -4.80 -8.34
C ALA A 157 2.07 -5.97 -8.65
N GLN A 158 1.88 -6.88 -7.71
CA GLN A 158 1.01 -8.04 -7.89
C GLN A 158 -0.43 -7.66 -8.28
N ASP A 159 -0.93 -6.60 -7.67
CA ASP A 159 -2.29 -6.08 -7.73
C ASP A 159 -2.38 -4.66 -8.32
N GLN A 160 -1.28 -4.12 -8.86
CA GLN A 160 -1.23 -2.75 -9.36
C GLN A 160 -0.81 -2.68 -10.83
N PHE A 161 -1.61 -1.95 -11.60
CA PHE A 161 -1.27 -1.55 -12.98
C PHE A 161 -1.04 -0.05 -13.04
N ALA A 162 -0.30 0.38 -14.06
CA ALA A 162 -0.17 1.80 -14.39
C ALA A 162 -0.31 2.02 -15.89
N LEU A 163 -0.85 3.17 -16.24
CA LEU A 163 -1.07 3.57 -17.62
C LEU A 163 -0.47 4.95 -17.87
N ILE A 164 0.04 5.15 -19.09
CA ILE A 164 0.42 6.47 -19.62
C ILE A 164 -0.51 6.77 -20.79
N LEU A 165 -1.29 7.83 -20.65
CA LEU A 165 -2.14 8.37 -21.70
C LEU A 165 -1.47 9.65 -22.20
N ASP A 166 -0.88 9.62 -23.40
CA ASP A 166 -0.14 10.75 -24.00
C ASP A 166 -0.83 11.35 -25.23
N SER A 167 -2.04 10.85 -25.56
CA SER A 167 -2.76 11.18 -26.79
C SER A 167 -4.21 11.61 -26.54
N PHE A 168 -4.52 12.15 -25.34
CA PHE A 168 -5.87 12.69 -25.09
C PHE A 168 -5.97 14.18 -25.46
N THR A 169 -7.16 14.60 -25.83
CA THR A 169 -7.46 15.97 -26.26
C THR A 169 -8.18 16.77 -25.18
N SER A 170 -8.86 16.11 -24.25
CA SER A 170 -9.60 16.75 -23.18
C SER A 170 -9.60 15.90 -21.90
N HIS A 171 -9.90 16.52 -20.78
CA HIS A 171 -10.01 15.83 -19.49
C HIS A 171 -11.17 14.82 -19.47
N GLU A 172 -12.24 15.12 -20.20
CA GLU A 172 -13.41 14.23 -20.33
C GLU A 172 -13.03 12.90 -21.00
N GLU A 173 -12.06 12.90 -21.92
CA GLU A 173 -11.53 11.68 -22.51
C GLU A 173 -10.81 10.80 -21.47
N VAL A 174 -10.07 11.41 -20.55
CA VAL A 174 -9.43 10.68 -19.44
C VAL A 174 -10.49 10.09 -18.50
N VAL A 175 -11.53 10.85 -18.18
CA VAL A 175 -12.66 10.38 -17.37
C VAL A 175 -13.34 9.19 -18.02
N ALA A 176 -13.66 9.28 -19.32
CA ALA A 176 -14.28 8.19 -20.06
C ALA A 176 -13.43 6.91 -20.08
N ILE A 177 -12.09 7.05 -20.22
CA ILE A 177 -11.16 5.91 -20.12
C ILE A 177 -11.20 5.29 -18.72
N VAL A 178 -11.22 6.10 -17.68
CA VAL A 178 -11.29 5.64 -16.28
C VAL A 178 -12.59 4.89 -16.02
N GLU A 179 -13.73 5.43 -16.41
CA GLU A 179 -15.03 4.76 -16.29
C GLU A 179 -15.06 3.43 -17.03
N LYS A 180 -14.52 3.39 -18.25
CA LYS A 180 -14.41 2.16 -19.04
C LYS A 180 -13.48 1.13 -18.39
N LEU A 181 -12.38 1.57 -17.78
CA LEU A 181 -11.49 0.69 -17.00
C LEU A 181 -12.23 0.04 -15.84
N GLN A 182 -12.97 0.82 -15.05
CA GLN A 182 -13.75 0.32 -13.92
C GLN A 182 -14.80 -0.70 -14.38
N ALA A 183 -15.60 -0.35 -15.39
CA ALA A 183 -16.61 -1.24 -15.94
C ALA A 183 -16.01 -2.56 -16.46
N THR A 184 -14.85 -2.49 -17.14
CA THR A 184 -14.19 -3.65 -17.74
C THR A 184 -13.52 -4.54 -16.69
N ILE A 185 -12.88 -3.95 -15.67
CA ILE A 185 -12.28 -4.69 -14.55
C ILE A 185 -13.35 -5.40 -13.73
N GLY A 186 -14.51 -4.73 -13.52
CA GLY A 186 -15.64 -5.26 -12.77
C GLY A 186 -16.41 -6.38 -13.44
N LEU A 187 -16.14 -6.70 -14.71
CA LEU A 187 -16.77 -7.84 -15.38
C LEU A 187 -16.47 -9.15 -14.64
N PRO A 188 -17.44 -10.07 -14.52
CA PRO A 188 -17.23 -11.35 -13.86
C PRO A 188 -16.14 -12.16 -14.55
N LEU A 189 -15.43 -12.94 -13.77
CA LEU A 189 -14.46 -13.93 -14.23
C LEU A 189 -14.81 -15.28 -13.62
N THR A 190 -15.01 -16.30 -14.45
CA THR A 190 -15.22 -17.67 -13.98
C THR A 190 -13.88 -18.34 -13.76
N LEU A 191 -13.62 -18.80 -12.54
CA LEU A 191 -12.43 -19.53 -12.16
C LEU A 191 -12.86 -20.80 -11.42
N GLU A 192 -12.48 -21.96 -11.92
CA GLU A 192 -12.87 -23.27 -11.35
C GLU A 192 -14.38 -23.42 -11.11
N GLY A 193 -15.21 -22.83 -11.97
CA GLY A 193 -16.67 -22.88 -11.86
C GLY A 193 -17.27 -21.86 -10.88
N GLN A 194 -16.46 -21.01 -10.26
CA GLN A 194 -16.90 -19.90 -9.40
C GLN A 194 -16.78 -18.58 -10.12
N GLU A 195 -17.81 -17.76 -10.02
CA GLU A 195 -17.77 -16.38 -10.51
C GLU A 195 -17.09 -15.47 -9.48
N LEU A 196 -16.07 -14.77 -9.92
CA LEU A 196 -15.32 -13.80 -9.13
C LEU A 196 -15.53 -12.40 -9.71
N PHE A 197 -15.78 -11.46 -8.82
CA PHE A 197 -15.87 -10.04 -9.13
C PHE A 197 -14.71 -9.31 -8.46
N LEU A 198 -14.03 -8.48 -9.21
CA LEU A 198 -13.01 -7.59 -8.68
C LEU A 198 -13.46 -6.15 -8.84
N THR A 199 -13.15 -5.35 -7.84
CA THR A 199 -13.24 -3.90 -7.91
C THR A 199 -11.85 -3.30 -7.98
N CYS A 200 -11.74 -2.03 -8.32
CA CYS A 200 -10.47 -1.33 -8.36
C CYS A 200 -10.61 0.09 -7.87
N HIS A 201 -9.50 0.61 -7.35
CA HIS A 201 -9.33 2.03 -7.06
C HIS A 201 -8.35 2.62 -8.05
N ILE A 202 -8.72 3.74 -8.66
CA ILE A 202 -7.93 4.40 -9.68
C ILE A 202 -7.53 5.79 -9.20
N GLY A 203 -6.25 6.06 -9.19
CA GLY A 203 -5.73 7.40 -8.97
C GLY A 203 -5.17 7.97 -10.26
N VAL A 204 -5.45 9.23 -10.52
CA VAL A 204 -5.08 9.94 -11.73
C VAL A 204 -4.23 11.16 -11.40
N ALA A 205 -3.10 11.33 -12.11
CA ALA A 205 -2.27 12.52 -12.06
C ALA A 205 -2.00 13.05 -13.48
N LEU A 206 -2.02 14.36 -13.64
CA LEU A 206 -1.91 15.05 -14.91
C LEU A 206 -0.60 15.85 -14.99
N TYR A 207 0.13 15.68 -16.08
CA TYR A 207 1.27 16.53 -16.44
C TYR A 207 0.78 17.73 -17.29
N PRO A 208 1.28 18.94 -17.06
CA PRO A 208 2.22 19.37 -16.02
C PRO A 208 1.53 19.79 -14.71
N GLN A 209 0.21 19.67 -14.61
CA GLN A 209 -0.63 20.25 -13.55
C GLN A 209 -0.28 19.71 -12.15
N ASP A 210 -0.12 18.38 -12.01
CA ASP A 210 0.09 17.74 -10.71
C ASP A 210 1.56 17.52 -10.38
N ALA A 211 2.40 17.34 -11.40
CA ALA A 211 3.85 17.25 -11.27
C ALA A 211 4.55 17.49 -12.61
N MET A 212 5.80 17.97 -12.55
CA MET A 212 6.67 18.21 -13.71
C MET A 212 7.58 17.02 -14.02
N GLU A 213 7.80 16.13 -13.06
CA GLU A 213 8.71 15.00 -13.15
C GLU A 213 7.96 13.69 -13.12
N HIS A 214 8.49 12.68 -13.81
CA HIS A 214 7.86 11.37 -13.94
C HIS A 214 7.65 10.67 -12.59
N GLU A 215 8.61 10.76 -11.66
CA GLU A 215 8.49 10.16 -10.33
C GLU A 215 7.37 10.83 -9.52
N GLY A 216 7.28 12.16 -9.59
CA GLY A 216 6.22 12.93 -8.96
C GLY A 216 4.84 12.53 -9.45
N LEU A 217 4.66 12.35 -10.77
CA LEU A 217 3.38 11.91 -11.36
C LEU A 217 2.95 10.53 -10.84
N ILE A 218 3.87 9.57 -10.78
CA ILE A 218 3.58 8.23 -10.25
C ILE A 218 3.14 8.32 -8.78
N GLU A 219 3.86 9.11 -7.98
CA GLU A 219 3.55 9.23 -6.56
C GLU A 219 2.21 9.94 -6.33
N GLN A 220 1.93 11.01 -7.07
CA GLN A 220 0.64 11.72 -7.00
C GLN A 220 -0.52 10.81 -7.41
N ALA A 221 -0.41 10.07 -8.50
CA ALA A 221 -1.42 9.10 -8.91
C ALA A 221 -1.63 8.02 -7.85
N LYS A 222 -0.57 7.48 -7.24
CA LYS A 222 -0.69 6.50 -6.14
C LYS A 222 -1.38 7.09 -4.92
N GLN A 223 -1.05 8.31 -4.54
CA GLN A 223 -1.69 8.97 -3.41
C GLN A 223 -3.18 9.24 -3.67
N ALA A 224 -3.53 9.63 -4.90
CA ALA A 224 -4.92 9.77 -5.32
C ALA A 224 -5.67 8.43 -5.21
N GLY A 225 -5.10 7.32 -5.70
CA GLY A 225 -5.68 5.97 -5.55
C GLY A 225 -5.87 5.54 -4.10
N LYS A 226 -4.90 5.86 -3.22
CA LYS A 226 -5.05 5.60 -1.77
C LYS A 226 -6.17 6.43 -1.15
N ARG A 227 -6.34 7.70 -1.57
CA ARG A 227 -7.46 8.54 -1.12
C ARG A 227 -8.79 7.95 -1.60
N ALA A 228 -8.91 7.55 -2.87
CA ALA A 228 -10.09 6.87 -3.40
C ALA A 228 -10.47 5.68 -2.51
N LYS A 229 -9.52 4.80 -2.22
CA LYS A 229 -9.72 3.63 -1.37
C LYS A 229 -10.17 3.99 0.05
N SER A 230 -9.56 5.00 0.67
CA SER A 230 -9.90 5.41 2.05
C SER A 230 -11.28 6.07 2.15
N GLN A 231 -11.76 6.67 1.08
CA GLN A 231 -13.07 7.33 0.98
C GLN A 231 -14.17 6.40 0.46
N GLY A 232 -13.83 5.17 0.08
CA GLY A 232 -14.76 4.22 -0.54
C GLY A 232 -15.15 4.63 -1.96
N GLU A 233 -14.35 5.48 -2.59
CA GLU A 233 -14.53 5.91 -3.97
C GLU A 233 -13.75 5.01 -4.93
N ALA A 234 -14.26 4.87 -6.13
CA ALA A 234 -13.59 4.06 -7.13
C ALA A 234 -12.48 4.85 -7.87
N VAL A 235 -12.58 6.18 -7.92
CA VAL A 235 -11.63 7.07 -8.63
C VAL A 235 -11.35 8.32 -7.84
N GLN A 236 -10.10 8.78 -7.90
CA GLN A 236 -9.70 10.08 -7.39
C GLN A 236 -8.68 10.71 -8.34
N PHE A 237 -8.90 11.96 -8.69
CA PHE A 237 -7.93 12.80 -9.36
C PHE A 237 -7.05 13.51 -8.34
N THR A 238 -5.78 13.76 -8.68
CA THR A 238 -4.88 14.52 -7.79
C THR A 238 -5.36 15.94 -7.62
N SER A 239 -5.66 16.63 -8.72
CA SER A 239 -6.27 17.96 -8.72
C SER A 239 -7.72 17.88 -9.22
N PRO A 240 -8.61 18.78 -8.77
CA PRO A 240 -9.95 18.86 -9.30
C PRO A 240 -9.92 19.06 -10.82
N ILE A 241 -10.76 18.34 -11.53
CA ILE A 241 -10.93 18.56 -12.98
C ILE A 241 -11.56 19.94 -13.15
N VAL A 242 -10.79 20.87 -13.69
CA VAL A 242 -11.35 22.15 -14.15
C VAL A 242 -11.89 21.90 -15.56
N PRO A 243 -13.22 22.00 -15.78
CA PRO A 243 -13.77 21.87 -17.12
C PRO A 243 -13.07 22.86 -18.05
N SER A 244 -12.65 22.40 -19.22
CA SER A 244 -12.07 23.28 -20.23
C SER A 244 -13.08 24.38 -20.58
N ALA A 245 -12.61 25.62 -20.70
CA ALA A 245 -13.49 26.75 -21.08
C ALA A 245 -14.27 26.51 -22.39
N ALA A 246 -13.77 25.56 -23.22
CA ALA A 246 -14.48 25.08 -24.42
C ALA A 246 -15.71 24.22 -24.10
N SER A 247 -15.69 23.42 -23.02
CA SER A 247 -16.84 22.61 -22.62
C SER A 247 -17.94 23.45 -21.94
N GLU A 248 -17.57 24.52 -21.26
CA GLU A 248 -18.54 25.48 -20.69
C GLU A 248 -19.28 26.26 -21.79
N SER A 249 -18.62 26.60 -22.90
CA SER A 249 -19.27 27.29 -24.01
C SER A 249 -20.30 26.42 -24.73
N VAL A 250 -19.98 25.14 -24.96
CA VAL A 250 -20.89 24.15 -25.56
C VAL A 250 -22.08 23.85 -24.65
N ALA A 251 -21.84 23.73 -23.32
CA ALA A 251 -22.92 23.51 -22.34
C ALA A 251 -23.85 24.72 -22.24
N ARG A 252 -23.33 25.94 -22.34
CA ARG A 252 -24.15 27.18 -22.35
C ARG A 252 -24.98 27.31 -23.63
N GLU A 253 -24.40 26.94 -24.78
CA GLU A 253 -25.08 27.00 -26.08
C GLU A 253 -26.19 25.96 -26.17
N SER A 254 -26.01 24.76 -25.63
CA SER A 254 -27.05 23.73 -25.57
C SER A 254 -28.21 24.13 -24.64
N VAL A 255 -27.93 24.76 -23.49
CA VAL A 255 -28.97 25.26 -22.57
C VAL A 255 -29.78 26.43 -23.18
N GLN A 256 -29.11 27.33 -23.90
CA GLN A 256 -29.80 28.42 -24.60
C GLN A 256 -30.68 27.90 -25.72
N THR A 257 -30.25 26.94 -26.50
CA THR A 257 -31.02 26.33 -27.59
C THR A 257 -32.30 25.62 -27.06
N GLU A 258 -32.16 24.92 -25.91
CA GLU A 258 -33.35 24.30 -25.25
C GLU A 258 -34.32 25.32 -24.68
N GLN A 259 -33.86 26.46 -24.18
CA GLN A 259 -34.74 27.53 -23.69
C GLN A 259 -35.45 28.24 -24.81
N GLU A 260 -34.83 28.49 -25.94
CA GLU A 260 -35.45 29.06 -27.12
C GLU A 260 -36.52 28.14 -27.73
N ALA A 261 -36.25 26.83 -27.75
CA ALA A 261 -37.20 25.82 -28.23
C ALA A 261 -38.45 25.65 -27.33
N ARG A 262 -38.38 26.06 -26.07
CA ARG A 262 -39.55 26.04 -25.14
C ARG A 262 -40.40 27.30 -25.18
N HIS A 263 -39.94 28.36 -25.84
CA HIS A 263 -40.65 29.65 -25.94
C HIS A 263 -41.18 29.92 -27.35
N SER A 264 -40.97 29.00 -28.31
CA SER A 264 -41.60 28.99 -29.65
C SER A 264 -42.78 28.02 -29.70
#